data_c004700dd2e41e5f8843d93ab5fd40eb
#
_entry.id   c004700dd2e41e5f8843d93ab5fd40eb
#
_cell.length_a   1.000
_cell.length_b   1.000
_cell.length_c   1.000
_cell.angle_alpha   90.00
_cell.angle_beta   90.00
_cell.angle_gamma   90.00
#
_symmetry.space_group_name_H-M   'P 1'
#
loop_
_entity.id
_entity.type
_entity.pdbx_description
1 polymer ?
#
loop_
_entity_poly.entity_id
_entity_poly.type
_entity_poly.pdbx_seq_one_letter_code
_entity_poly.pdbx_strand_id
1 'polypeptide(L)'
;MSVEPPLALTPTEQQDLETIEKSGLFDADFYLSVHQDVAGSKIGPLLHYVRYGFREGRQPNRNFRPASYLRQYPDAGANNRNPFVHFLKTHGGCHIAHHGLLPRFHLEDLSIGARTLEQLPFFVPDLYHDINRDIERATTDMAEHALLYGVPEGRRIFGALHVSRTLGALCAAKGLDDADYIAPDGLVPDSIGVFYNSRGNVFIHEIASDLCTTLRESGLDCVLLDETTNPDDRPELCIFVAPHEFFHLGQGQDWATGTIIRDAIMFNTEQPQTLWFERGIPFLLMAAGVIDICHQMAESFRQAGLPAIHFTPNIGAERDYLQKGDMQHAMVRVLPPACRSRPDRHTPFADRQLDISFFGGMSEHREQFFARNAGFFAQFRNYFYYRKFTTPIDSSPRDNPLSRLASHVAGHSRIALNIHRDDYGFFEWHRIVKGAMANGSVVVSEPCLPHPVFRPNVHFLEESGRHIPNLIEWLLNTPDGQAKAEEVRLAAMRAIETPAHNRARCTRIRGFISHVWSTPEA
;
A
#
# COMPACT_ATOMS: atom_id res chain seq x y z
N MET A 1 24.23 -7.14 -59.18
CA MET A 1 23.85 -6.98 -57.75
C MET A 1 22.44 -7.50 -57.61
N SER A 2 22.29 -8.74 -57.16
CA SER A 2 21.00 -9.37 -56.89
C SER A 2 20.34 -8.72 -55.68
N VAL A 3 19.22 -8.05 -55.91
CA VAL A 3 18.34 -7.58 -54.82
C VAL A 3 17.68 -8.83 -54.22
N GLU A 4 18.11 -9.21 -53.01
CA GLU A 4 17.35 -10.22 -52.27
C GLU A 4 15.93 -9.72 -52.08
N PRO A 5 14.92 -10.59 -52.30
CA PRO A 5 13.54 -10.21 -52.09
C PRO A 5 13.32 -9.90 -50.63
N PRO A 6 12.47 -8.92 -50.26
CA PRO A 6 12.17 -8.65 -48.88
C PRO A 6 11.61 -9.93 -48.24
N LEU A 7 12.26 -10.39 -47.17
CA LEU A 7 11.81 -11.54 -46.38
C LEU A 7 10.33 -11.35 -46.03
N ALA A 8 9.49 -12.31 -46.38
CA ALA A 8 8.07 -12.30 -46.09
C ALA A 8 7.87 -12.17 -44.56
N LEU A 9 6.82 -11.43 -44.16
CA LEU A 9 6.44 -11.30 -42.75
C LEU A 9 5.93 -12.66 -42.23
N THR A 10 6.32 -12.97 -41.02
CA THR A 10 5.69 -14.08 -40.31
C THR A 10 4.24 -13.70 -39.94
N PRO A 11 3.34 -14.67 -39.71
CA PRO A 11 1.96 -14.36 -39.27
C PRO A 11 1.89 -13.50 -38.03
N THR A 12 2.81 -13.70 -37.08
CA THR A 12 2.91 -12.87 -35.84
C THR A 12 3.35 -11.45 -36.15
N GLU A 13 4.35 -11.25 -36.99
CA GLU A 13 4.81 -9.91 -37.40
C GLU A 13 3.72 -9.16 -38.16
N GLN A 14 2.97 -9.84 -39.00
CA GLN A 14 1.83 -9.26 -39.72
C GLN A 14 0.73 -8.80 -38.75
N GLN A 15 0.39 -9.64 -37.76
CA GLN A 15 -0.61 -9.31 -36.75
C GLN A 15 -0.16 -8.15 -35.86
N ASP A 16 1.12 -8.12 -35.46
CA ASP A 16 1.69 -7.07 -34.63
C ASP A 16 1.69 -5.74 -35.38
N LEU A 17 2.10 -5.76 -36.66
CA LEU A 17 2.10 -4.60 -37.55
C LEU A 17 0.69 -4.00 -37.67
N GLU A 18 -0.31 -4.83 -37.99
CA GLU A 18 -1.72 -4.40 -38.10
C GLU A 18 -2.25 -3.83 -36.77
N THR A 19 -1.89 -4.45 -35.64
CA THR A 19 -2.30 -3.97 -34.31
C THR A 19 -1.73 -2.60 -34.01
N ILE A 20 -0.44 -2.39 -34.27
CA ILE A 20 0.24 -1.12 -34.03
C ILE A 20 -0.26 -0.04 -34.99
N GLU A 21 -0.41 -0.37 -36.27
CA GLU A 21 -0.91 0.57 -37.27
C GLU A 21 -2.33 1.05 -36.97
N LYS A 22 -3.24 0.14 -36.62
CA LYS A 22 -4.61 0.48 -36.21
C LYS A 22 -4.69 1.33 -34.96
N SER A 23 -3.72 1.22 -34.05
CA SER A 23 -3.68 2.03 -32.85
C SER A 23 -3.38 3.51 -33.11
N GLY A 24 -2.70 3.83 -34.22
CA GLY A 24 -2.21 5.19 -34.53
C GLY A 24 -1.13 5.70 -33.56
N LEU A 25 -0.55 4.84 -32.72
CA LEU A 25 0.28 5.23 -31.61
C LEU A 25 1.77 5.02 -31.82
N PHE A 26 2.17 4.55 -33.01
CA PHE A 26 3.57 4.51 -33.41
C PHE A 26 3.98 5.88 -33.96
N ASP A 27 4.98 6.52 -33.34
CA ASP A 27 5.51 7.82 -33.76
C ASP A 27 6.75 7.60 -34.63
N ALA A 28 6.54 7.61 -35.93
CA ALA A 28 7.60 7.36 -36.92
C ALA A 28 8.70 8.44 -36.88
N ASP A 29 8.32 9.71 -36.69
CA ASP A 29 9.27 10.83 -36.67
C ASP A 29 10.12 10.76 -35.41
N PHE A 30 9.51 10.51 -34.26
CA PHE A 30 10.24 10.26 -33.03
C PHE A 30 11.19 9.06 -33.17
N TYR A 31 10.67 7.93 -33.69
CA TYR A 31 11.46 6.72 -33.82
C TYR A 31 12.72 6.93 -34.68
N LEU A 32 12.59 7.63 -35.80
CA LEU A 32 13.72 7.97 -36.68
C LEU A 32 14.66 9.01 -36.05
N SER A 33 14.14 9.93 -35.27
CA SER A 33 14.96 10.95 -34.60
C SER A 33 15.89 10.35 -33.53
N VAL A 34 15.40 9.33 -32.82
CA VAL A 34 16.16 8.64 -31.74
C VAL A 34 17.06 7.53 -32.31
N HIS A 35 16.65 6.88 -33.41
CA HIS A 35 17.33 5.74 -34.01
C HIS A 35 17.84 6.07 -35.41
N GLN A 36 18.92 6.87 -35.47
CA GLN A 36 19.48 7.35 -36.74
C GLN A 36 19.97 6.24 -37.67
N ASP A 37 20.32 5.07 -37.13
CA ASP A 37 20.67 3.88 -37.90
C ASP A 37 19.51 3.36 -38.76
N VAL A 38 18.25 3.61 -38.33
CA VAL A 38 17.05 3.22 -39.07
C VAL A 38 16.73 4.22 -40.20
N ALA A 39 17.08 5.50 -40.04
CA ALA A 39 16.80 6.52 -41.05
C ALA A 39 17.46 6.23 -42.41
N GLY A 40 18.60 5.53 -42.42
CA GLY A 40 19.27 5.06 -43.62
C GLY A 40 18.85 3.68 -44.15
N SER A 41 17.91 3.02 -43.43
CA SER A 41 17.46 1.66 -43.76
C SER A 41 16.45 1.68 -44.90
N LYS A 42 16.41 0.60 -45.70
CA LYS A 42 15.38 0.37 -46.72
C LYS A 42 14.05 -0.13 -46.10
N ILE A 43 14.05 -0.41 -44.82
CA ILE A 43 12.91 -0.90 -44.08
C ILE A 43 12.22 0.30 -43.42
N GLY A 44 10.91 0.45 -43.62
CA GLY A 44 10.14 1.52 -42.96
C GLY A 44 10.22 1.42 -41.41
N PRO A 45 10.11 2.54 -40.67
CA PRO A 45 10.33 2.59 -39.23
C PRO A 45 9.43 1.66 -38.43
N LEU A 46 8.15 1.55 -38.76
CA LEU A 46 7.22 0.64 -38.11
C LEU A 46 7.59 -0.82 -38.34
N LEU A 47 7.92 -1.19 -39.59
CA LEU A 47 8.35 -2.55 -39.89
C LEU A 47 9.68 -2.90 -39.22
N HIS A 48 10.60 -1.93 -39.14
CA HIS A 48 11.84 -2.11 -38.39
C HIS A 48 11.55 -2.37 -36.91
N TYR A 49 10.64 -1.59 -36.30
CA TYR A 49 10.25 -1.78 -34.90
C TYR A 49 9.68 -3.18 -34.66
N VAL A 50 8.75 -3.63 -35.51
CA VAL A 50 8.11 -4.96 -35.39
C VAL A 50 9.11 -6.10 -35.56
N ARG A 51 10.13 -5.97 -36.39
CA ARG A 51 11.10 -7.04 -36.65
C ARG A 51 12.27 -7.07 -35.66
N TYR A 52 12.77 -5.89 -35.31
CA TYR A 52 14.04 -5.73 -34.58
C TYR A 52 13.88 -4.88 -33.35
N GLY A 53 13.28 -3.70 -33.49
CA GLY A 53 13.32 -2.63 -32.49
C GLY A 53 12.75 -3.04 -31.14
N PHE A 54 11.64 -3.79 -31.08
CA PHE A 54 11.10 -4.21 -29.80
C PHE A 54 12.02 -5.18 -29.04
N ARG A 55 12.76 -6.06 -29.76
CA ARG A 55 13.74 -6.98 -29.16
C ARG A 55 14.96 -6.26 -28.65
N GLU A 56 15.30 -5.15 -29.28
CA GLU A 56 16.38 -4.25 -28.91
C GLU A 56 15.98 -3.25 -27.81
N GLY A 57 14.73 -3.35 -27.32
CA GLY A 57 14.21 -2.44 -26.29
C GLY A 57 13.97 -1.01 -26.77
N ARG A 58 13.86 -0.79 -28.10
CA ARG A 58 13.64 0.53 -28.67
C ARG A 58 12.23 1.03 -28.38
N GLN A 59 12.10 2.35 -28.21
CA GLN A 59 10.84 3.00 -27.92
C GLN A 59 10.04 3.25 -29.22
N PRO A 60 8.76 2.82 -29.31
CA PRO A 60 7.91 3.04 -30.48
C PRO A 60 7.37 4.47 -30.58
N ASN A 61 7.36 5.21 -29.47
CA ASN A 61 6.96 6.61 -29.35
C ASN A 61 7.58 7.24 -28.09
N ARG A 62 7.38 8.55 -27.89
CA ARG A 62 7.94 9.30 -26.74
C ARG A 62 7.46 8.78 -25.38
N ASN A 63 6.30 8.15 -25.35
CA ASN A 63 5.55 7.87 -24.13
C ASN A 63 5.64 6.40 -23.68
N PHE A 64 5.94 5.45 -24.57
CA PHE A 64 6.07 4.04 -24.23
C PHE A 64 7.53 3.63 -24.05
N ARG A 65 7.90 3.23 -22.83
CA ARG A 65 9.24 2.74 -22.48
C ARG A 65 9.22 1.23 -22.22
N PRO A 66 9.70 0.40 -23.15
CA PRO A 66 9.64 -1.07 -23.04
C PRO A 66 10.22 -1.62 -21.74
N ALA A 67 11.37 -1.09 -21.31
CA ALA A 67 12.03 -1.54 -20.08
C ALA A 67 11.19 -1.29 -18.82
N SER A 68 10.49 -0.16 -18.73
CA SER A 68 9.58 0.15 -17.62
C SER A 68 8.34 -0.72 -17.65
N TYR A 69 7.76 -0.92 -18.83
CA TYR A 69 6.61 -1.77 -19.01
C TYR A 69 6.88 -3.23 -18.65
N LEU A 70 8.02 -3.77 -19.07
CA LEU A 70 8.44 -5.15 -18.76
C LEU A 70 8.76 -5.37 -17.28
N ARG A 71 9.23 -4.35 -16.56
CA ARG A 71 9.38 -4.46 -15.10
C ARG A 71 8.04 -4.62 -14.40
N GLN A 72 7.02 -3.96 -14.91
CA GLN A 72 5.66 -3.98 -14.35
C GLN A 72 4.88 -5.22 -14.79
N TYR A 73 5.06 -5.62 -16.05
CA TYR A 73 4.40 -6.76 -16.69
C TYR A 73 5.43 -7.73 -17.28
N PRO A 74 6.10 -8.55 -16.44
CA PRO A 74 7.15 -9.48 -16.91
C PRO A 74 6.66 -10.44 -17.98
N ASP A 75 5.39 -10.83 -17.91
CA ASP A 75 4.76 -11.74 -18.88
C ASP A 75 4.58 -11.12 -20.27
N ALA A 76 4.62 -9.79 -20.39
CA ALA A 76 4.52 -9.08 -21.67
C ALA A 76 5.71 -9.38 -22.60
N GLY A 77 6.86 -9.73 -22.03
CA GLY A 77 8.06 -10.15 -22.77
C GLY A 77 8.22 -11.66 -22.92
N ALA A 78 7.34 -12.46 -22.31
CA ALA A 78 7.41 -13.90 -22.36
C ALA A 78 7.26 -14.42 -23.81
N ASN A 79 8.02 -15.46 -24.15
CA ASN A 79 8.01 -16.06 -25.48
C ASN A 79 8.32 -15.06 -26.63
N ASN A 80 9.18 -14.08 -26.36
CA ASN A 80 9.59 -13.07 -27.35
C ASN A 80 8.43 -12.25 -27.91
N ARG A 81 7.40 -11.97 -27.08
CA ARG A 81 6.26 -11.12 -27.45
C ARG A 81 6.68 -9.67 -27.50
N ASN A 82 6.04 -8.90 -28.38
CA ASN A 82 6.23 -7.46 -28.45
C ASN A 82 5.51 -6.77 -27.27
N PRO A 83 6.25 -6.11 -26.35
CA PRO A 83 5.64 -5.48 -25.17
C PRO A 83 4.65 -4.37 -25.52
N PHE A 84 4.88 -3.65 -26.62
CA PHE A 84 3.98 -2.60 -27.08
C PHE A 84 2.65 -3.16 -27.60
N VAL A 85 2.72 -4.27 -28.32
CA VAL A 85 1.50 -4.98 -28.76
C VAL A 85 0.73 -5.55 -27.57
N HIS A 86 1.44 -6.09 -26.57
CA HIS A 86 0.80 -6.51 -25.33
C HIS A 86 0.10 -5.34 -24.64
N PHE A 87 0.76 -4.19 -24.54
CA PHE A 87 0.19 -2.95 -24.00
C PHE A 87 -1.08 -2.54 -24.76
N LEU A 88 -1.03 -2.49 -26.10
CA LEU A 88 -2.17 -2.11 -26.92
C LEU A 88 -3.37 -3.04 -26.75
N LYS A 89 -3.14 -4.36 -26.66
CA LYS A 89 -4.19 -5.35 -26.47
C LYS A 89 -4.78 -5.38 -25.07
N THR A 90 -3.95 -5.13 -24.05
CA THR A 90 -4.37 -5.24 -22.64
C THR A 90 -4.99 -3.93 -22.14
N HIS A 91 -4.50 -2.79 -22.61
CA HIS A 91 -4.87 -1.47 -22.12
C HIS A 91 -5.62 -0.62 -23.17
N GLY A 92 -6.03 -1.20 -24.29
CA GLY A 92 -6.81 -0.50 -25.32
C GLY A 92 -6.12 0.68 -25.99
N GLY A 93 -4.82 0.88 -25.78
CA GLY A 93 -4.05 1.99 -26.32
C GLY A 93 -4.41 3.38 -25.78
N CYS A 94 -5.33 3.47 -24.84
CA CYS A 94 -5.93 4.76 -24.45
C CYS A 94 -4.98 5.69 -23.66
N HIS A 95 -3.85 5.21 -23.13
CA HIS A 95 -3.12 5.98 -22.12
C HIS A 95 -1.60 5.86 -22.21
N ILE A 96 -1.09 6.02 -23.41
CA ILE A 96 0.36 5.94 -23.68
C ILE A 96 1.13 7.06 -23.00
N ALA A 97 0.51 8.22 -22.82
CA ALA A 97 1.19 9.39 -22.28
C ALA A 97 1.89 9.13 -20.93
N HIS A 98 1.39 8.17 -20.15
CA HIS A 98 1.86 7.95 -18.79
C HIS A 98 2.22 6.50 -18.46
N HIS A 99 2.66 5.73 -19.45
CA HIS A 99 3.16 4.35 -19.25
C HIS A 99 2.19 3.42 -18.50
N GLY A 100 0.88 3.64 -18.64
CA GLY A 100 -0.15 2.83 -17.98
C GLY A 100 -0.29 3.03 -16.48
N LEU A 101 0.51 3.92 -15.86
CA LEU A 101 0.47 4.17 -14.42
C LEU A 101 -0.36 5.39 -14.01
N LEU A 102 -0.48 6.40 -14.91
CA LEU A 102 -1.27 7.61 -14.69
C LEU A 102 -2.13 7.91 -15.93
N PRO A 103 -3.15 7.12 -16.19
CA PRO A 103 -3.73 7.06 -17.53
C PRO A 103 -4.48 8.31 -17.97
N ARG A 104 -4.99 9.15 -17.08
CA ARG A 104 -5.94 10.21 -17.46
C ARG A 104 -5.73 11.54 -16.76
N PHE A 105 -4.51 11.79 -16.24
CA PHE A 105 -4.20 13.10 -15.68
C PHE A 105 -3.82 14.09 -16.76
N HIS A 106 -4.38 15.29 -16.69
CA HIS A 106 -3.89 16.42 -17.46
C HIS A 106 -2.56 16.92 -16.88
N LEU A 107 -1.76 17.60 -17.70
CA LEU A 107 -0.50 18.20 -17.23
C LEU A 107 -0.73 19.18 -16.07
N GLU A 108 -1.86 19.88 -16.06
CA GLU A 108 -2.26 20.79 -14.98
C GLU A 108 -2.43 20.05 -13.64
N ASP A 109 -3.07 18.88 -13.65
CA ASP A 109 -3.26 18.06 -12.45
C ASP A 109 -1.91 17.63 -11.87
N LEU A 110 -0.99 17.22 -12.73
CA LEU A 110 0.36 16.80 -12.34
C LEU A 110 1.20 17.97 -11.83
N SER A 111 1.00 19.18 -12.37
CA SER A 111 1.66 20.39 -11.87
C SER A 111 1.16 20.79 -10.48
N ILE A 112 -0.13 20.58 -10.17
CA ILE A 112 -0.67 20.74 -8.82
C ILE A 112 -0.01 19.72 -7.89
N GLY A 113 0.00 18.46 -8.25
CA GLY A 113 0.65 17.39 -7.50
C GLY A 113 2.15 17.65 -7.27
N ALA A 114 2.87 18.20 -8.26
CA ALA A 114 4.29 18.54 -8.14
C ALA A 114 4.52 19.62 -7.07
N ARG A 115 3.72 20.70 -7.09
CA ARG A 115 3.81 21.76 -6.07
C ARG A 115 3.54 21.21 -4.66
N THR A 116 2.57 20.31 -4.53
CA THR A 116 2.27 19.65 -3.26
C THR A 116 3.40 18.71 -2.83
N LEU A 117 4.02 17.99 -3.78
CA LEU A 117 5.18 17.13 -3.51
C LEU A 117 6.35 17.93 -2.94
N GLU A 118 6.64 19.10 -3.48
CA GLU A 118 7.69 19.99 -2.99
C GLU A 118 7.47 20.45 -1.54
N GLN A 119 6.22 20.52 -1.11
CA GLN A 119 5.86 20.92 0.26
C GLN A 119 5.92 19.75 1.25
N LEU A 120 6.02 18.50 0.78
CA LEU A 120 6.15 17.35 1.69
C LEU A 120 7.49 17.41 2.43
N PRO A 121 7.51 17.34 3.76
CA PRO A 121 8.72 17.56 4.54
C PRO A 121 9.82 16.52 4.31
N PHE A 122 9.50 15.40 3.70
CA PHE A 122 10.46 14.35 3.38
C PHE A 122 10.78 14.24 1.87
N PHE A 123 10.23 15.10 1.01
CA PHE A 123 10.70 15.23 -0.36
C PHE A 123 11.85 16.23 -0.43
N VAL A 124 12.98 15.81 -0.94
CA VAL A 124 14.17 16.66 -1.11
C VAL A 124 14.63 16.53 -2.56
N PRO A 125 14.49 17.58 -3.38
CA PRO A 125 14.87 17.55 -4.81
C PRO A 125 16.30 17.06 -5.05
N ASP A 126 17.26 17.53 -4.25
CA ASP A 126 18.66 17.10 -4.35
C ASP A 126 18.83 15.61 -4.06
N LEU A 127 18.13 15.08 -3.06
CA LEU A 127 18.18 13.65 -2.72
C LEU A 127 17.52 12.80 -3.82
N TYR A 128 16.42 13.28 -4.42
CA TYR A 128 15.81 12.62 -5.56
C TYR A 128 16.77 12.53 -6.75
N HIS A 129 17.48 13.62 -7.06
CA HIS A 129 18.51 13.64 -8.07
C HIS A 129 19.68 12.70 -7.74
N ASP A 130 20.16 12.70 -6.49
CA ASP A 130 21.27 11.83 -6.06
C ASP A 130 20.95 10.34 -6.19
N ILE A 131 19.70 9.97 -5.99
CA ILE A 131 19.19 8.60 -6.18
C ILE A 131 19.05 8.28 -7.68
N ASN A 132 18.75 9.28 -8.53
CA ASN A 132 18.47 9.16 -9.95
C ASN A 132 19.43 10.05 -10.79
N ARG A 133 20.71 9.74 -10.74
CA ARG A 133 21.80 10.57 -11.32
C ARG A 133 21.81 10.72 -12.83
N ASP A 134 20.98 9.99 -13.54
CA ASP A 134 20.78 10.11 -14.99
C ASP A 134 19.89 11.29 -15.39
N ILE A 135 19.30 12.00 -14.42
CA ILE A 135 18.47 13.18 -14.66
C ILE A 135 19.36 14.42 -14.78
N GLU A 136 19.13 15.24 -15.82
CA GLU A 136 19.84 16.50 -15.99
C GLU A 136 19.32 17.57 -15.03
N ARG A 137 20.12 17.91 -14.02
CA ARG A 137 19.72 18.80 -12.91
C ARG A 137 19.47 20.25 -13.35
N ALA A 138 20.22 20.74 -14.34
CA ALA A 138 20.23 22.16 -14.68
C ALA A 138 18.94 22.66 -15.35
N THR A 139 18.17 21.75 -15.95
CA THR A 139 17.00 22.08 -16.79
C THR A 139 15.72 21.38 -16.33
N THR A 140 15.77 20.59 -15.27
CA THR A 140 14.68 19.71 -14.88
C THR A 140 14.12 20.10 -13.50
N ASP A 141 12.82 20.37 -13.44
CA ASP A 141 12.10 20.40 -12.18
C ASP A 141 12.00 18.99 -11.60
N MET A 142 12.51 18.78 -10.39
CA MET A 142 12.63 17.46 -9.78
C MET A 142 11.29 16.90 -9.32
N ALA A 143 10.37 17.73 -8.88
CA ALA A 143 9.04 17.29 -8.44
C ALA A 143 8.17 16.94 -9.65
N GLU A 144 8.17 17.77 -10.69
CA GLU A 144 7.48 17.43 -11.94
C GLU A 144 8.07 16.16 -12.55
N HIS A 145 9.40 16.04 -12.62
CA HIS A 145 10.04 14.84 -13.14
C HIS A 145 9.67 13.59 -12.31
N ALA A 146 9.64 13.72 -10.98
CA ALA A 146 9.29 12.61 -10.11
C ALA A 146 7.89 12.07 -10.42
N LEU A 147 6.90 12.94 -10.62
CA LEU A 147 5.53 12.53 -10.93
C LEU A 147 5.33 12.09 -12.38
N LEU A 148 5.86 12.84 -13.35
CA LEU A 148 5.65 12.57 -14.77
C LEU A 148 6.43 11.34 -15.27
N TYR A 149 7.62 11.14 -14.74
CA TYR A 149 8.53 10.08 -15.20
C TYR A 149 8.96 9.13 -14.10
N GLY A 150 9.28 9.65 -12.92
CA GLY A 150 9.83 8.86 -11.84
C GLY A 150 8.87 7.76 -11.36
N VAL A 151 7.64 8.11 -11.01
CA VAL A 151 6.62 7.15 -10.60
C VAL A 151 6.30 6.14 -11.72
N PRO A 152 6.00 6.58 -12.96
CA PRO A 152 5.78 5.66 -14.08
C PRO A 152 6.95 4.72 -14.37
N GLU A 153 8.18 5.20 -14.22
CA GLU A 153 9.38 4.39 -14.44
C GLU A 153 9.71 3.46 -13.26
N GLY A 154 8.98 3.58 -12.15
CA GLY A 154 9.26 2.83 -10.92
C GLY A 154 10.57 3.27 -10.26
N ARG A 155 10.96 4.55 -10.43
CA ARG A 155 12.11 5.13 -9.73
C ARG A 155 11.81 5.32 -8.25
N ARG A 156 12.85 5.34 -7.44
CA ARG A 156 12.73 5.76 -6.05
C ARG A 156 12.54 7.27 -6.00
N ILE A 157 11.44 7.69 -5.36
CA ILE A 157 11.12 9.11 -5.17
C ILE A 157 11.71 9.62 -3.86
N PHE A 158 11.68 8.80 -2.83
CA PHE A 158 12.10 9.17 -1.49
C PHE A 158 13.28 8.33 -1.00
N GLY A 159 14.20 8.97 -0.29
CA GLY A 159 15.25 8.29 0.46
C GLY A 159 14.70 7.72 1.77
N ALA A 160 14.61 6.41 1.91
CA ALA A 160 13.98 5.75 3.05
C ALA A 160 14.52 6.20 4.43
N LEU A 161 15.82 6.38 4.57
CA LEU A 161 16.44 6.89 5.80
C LEU A 161 16.01 8.32 6.10
N HIS A 162 15.91 9.17 5.07
CA HIS A 162 15.47 10.55 5.23
C HIS A 162 14.01 10.62 5.65
N VAL A 163 13.14 9.85 5.01
CA VAL A 163 11.72 9.70 5.40
C VAL A 163 11.60 9.32 6.87
N SER A 164 12.27 8.25 7.29
CA SER A 164 12.20 7.77 8.67
C SER A 164 12.64 8.82 9.69
N ARG A 165 13.74 9.53 9.42
CA ARG A 165 14.24 10.61 10.29
C ARG A 165 13.27 11.78 10.36
N THR A 166 12.70 12.18 9.24
CA THR A 166 11.76 13.29 9.16
C THR A 166 10.48 12.97 9.92
N LEU A 167 9.90 11.78 9.73
CA LEU A 167 8.70 11.36 10.45
C LEU A 167 8.96 11.25 11.97
N GLY A 168 10.12 10.74 12.38
CA GLY A 168 10.52 10.73 13.78
C GLY A 168 10.65 12.13 14.38
N ALA A 169 11.23 13.08 13.64
CA ALA A 169 11.38 14.47 14.07
C ALA A 169 10.02 15.21 14.19
N LEU A 170 9.06 14.90 13.32
CA LEU A 170 7.70 15.49 13.41
C LEU A 170 7.03 15.17 14.74
N CYS A 171 7.16 13.96 15.25
CA CYS A 171 6.65 13.58 16.55
C CYS A 171 7.28 14.37 17.70
N ALA A 172 8.58 14.57 17.64
CA ALA A 172 9.32 15.30 18.68
C ALA A 172 8.95 16.79 18.70
N ALA A 173 8.62 17.38 17.54
CA ALA A 173 8.35 18.82 17.40
C ALA A 173 6.90 19.21 17.76
N LYS A 174 5.90 18.36 17.41
CA LYS A 174 4.47 18.71 17.52
C LYS A 174 3.68 17.83 18.48
N GLY A 175 4.28 16.79 19.02
CA GLY A 175 3.57 15.81 19.82
C GLY A 175 2.70 14.88 18.95
N LEU A 176 1.69 14.28 19.57
CA LEU A 176 0.78 13.32 18.95
C LEU A 176 -0.68 13.80 18.94
N ASP A 177 -0.87 15.12 19.06
CA ASP A 177 -2.20 15.70 19.02
C ASP A 177 -2.71 15.64 17.57
N ASP A 178 -3.87 15.06 17.40
CA ASP A 178 -4.54 15.04 16.12
C ASP A 178 -5.15 16.43 15.83
N ALA A 179 -5.14 16.83 14.56
CA ALA A 179 -5.84 18.04 14.15
C ALA A 179 -7.34 17.90 14.47
N ASP A 180 -7.87 18.88 15.19
CA ASP A 180 -9.27 18.91 15.56
C ASP A 180 -10.11 19.38 14.37
N TYR A 181 -10.61 18.46 13.57
CA TYR A 181 -11.71 18.72 12.64
C TYR A 181 -13.01 18.65 13.44
N ILE A 182 -13.34 19.72 14.18
CA ILE A 182 -14.56 19.78 14.97
C ILE A 182 -15.55 20.68 14.22
N ALA A 183 -16.39 20.07 13.40
CA ALA A 183 -17.56 20.72 12.83
C ALA A 183 -18.75 19.73 12.86
N PRO A 184 -19.35 19.46 14.03
CA PRO A 184 -20.45 18.50 14.14
C PRO A 184 -21.67 18.85 13.29
N ASP A 185 -21.89 20.14 12.98
CA ASP A 185 -23.06 20.65 12.26
C ASP A 185 -22.73 21.19 10.86
N GLY A 186 -21.55 20.88 10.32
CA GLY A 186 -21.15 21.28 8.96
C GLY A 186 -21.88 20.50 7.87
N LEU A 187 -21.89 21.06 6.65
CA LEU A 187 -22.41 20.38 5.46
C LEU A 187 -21.65 19.07 5.24
N VAL A 188 -22.37 18.04 4.88
CA VAL A 188 -21.83 16.72 4.52
C VAL A 188 -22.48 16.25 3.23
N PRO A 189 -21.84 15.40 2.44
CA PRO A 189 -22.45 14.83 1.24
C PRO A 189 -23.67 13.97 1.59
N ASP A 190 -24.65 13.93 0.69
CA ASP A 190 -25.85 13.09 0.84
C ASP A 190 -25.52 11.60 0.72
N SER A 191 -24.44 11.26 -0.01
CA SER A 191 -23.99 9.87 -0.18
C SER A 191 -22.47 9.75 -0.23
N ILE A 192 -21.93 8.74 0.45
CA ILE A 192 -20.49 8.45 0.51
C ILE A 192 -20.23 7.01 0.04
N GLY A 193 -19.28 6.82 -0.88
CA GLY A 193 -18.76 5.52 -1.27
C GLY A 193 -17.38 5.28 -0.70
N VAL A 194 -17.19 4.21 0.07
CA VAL A 194 -15.85 3.72 0.43
C VAL A 194 -15.49 2.61 -0.52
N PHE A 195 -14.44 2.84 -1.31
CA PHE A 195 -14.02 1.95 -2.39
C PHE A 195 -12.77 1.18 -2.02
N TYR A 196 -12.74 -0.09 -2.31
CA TYR A 196 -11.57 -0.96 -2.26
C TYR A 196 -11.44 -1.74 -3.58
N ASN A 197 -10.27 -2.32 -3.86
CA ASN A 197 -10.12 -3.16 -5.04
C ASN A 197 -10.37 -4.64 -4.66
N SER A 198 -11.33 -5.29 -5.33
CA SER A 198 -11.70 -6.69 -5.04
C SER A 198 -10.59 -7.70 -5.36
N ARG A 199 -9.61 -7.30 -6.19
CA ARG A 199 -8.41 -8.08 -6.54
C ARG A 199 -7.20 -7.70 -5.69
N GLY A 200 -7.36 -6.73 -4.79
CA GLY A 200 -6.33 -6.26 -3.89
C GLY A 200 -6.12 -7.15 -2.68
N ASN A 201 -5.38 -6.64 -1.72
CA ASN A 201 -5.07 -7.35 -0.49
C ASN A 201 -6.31 -7.44 0.43
N VAL A 202 -6.61 -8.63 0.96
CA VAL A 202 -7.72 -8.87 1.88
C VAL A 202 -7.76 -7.91 3.07
N PHE A 203 -6.60 -7.48 3.58
CA PHE A 203 -6.51 -6.51 4.67
C PHE A 203 -7.01 -5.11 4.28
N ILE A 204 -6.96 -4.76 2.99
CA ILE A 204 -7.51 -3.48 2.49
C ILE A 204 -9.04 -3.50 2.54
N HIS A 205 -9.68 -4.61 2.17
CA HIS A 205 -11.12 -4.78 2.33
C HIS A 205 -11.56 -4.63 3.79
N GLU A 206 -10.79 -5.19 4.74
CA GLU A 206 -11.10 -5.06 6.17
C GLU A 206 -11.01 -3.59 6.64
N ILE A 207 -9.99 -2.85 6.22
CA ILE A 207 -9.83 -1.42 6.53
C ILE A 207 -10.96 -0.60 5.91
N ALA A 208 -11.33 -0.87 4.66
CA ALA A 208 -12.43 -0.20 3.98
C ALA A 208 -13.77 -0.45 4.69
N SER A 209 -14.02 -1.69 5.10
CA SER A 209 -15.22 -2.07 5.87
C SER A 209 -15.27 -1.37 7.23
N ASP A 210 -14.14 -1.29 7.94
CA ASP A 210 -14.04 -0.59 9.22
C ASP A 210 -14.30 0.92 9.08
N LEU A 211 -13.77 1.55 8.02
CA LEU A 211 -14.03 2.96 7.73
C LEU A 211 -15.51 3.19 7.42
N CYS A 212 -16.08 2.39 6.52
CA CYS A 212 -17.51 2.49 6.16
C CYS A 212 -18.41 2.33 7.39
N THR A 213 -18.11 1.38 8.27
CA THR A 213 -18.83 1.19 9.54
C THR A 213 -18.71 2.43 10.44
N THR A 214 -17.50 3.00 10.57
CA THR A 214 -17.28 4.22 11.37
C THR A 214 -18.05 5.41 10.83
N LEU A 215 -18.09 5.58 9.50
CA LEU A 215 -18.86 6.65 8.86
C LEU A 215 -20.35 6.50 9.14
N ARG A 216 -20.91 5.29 9.07
CA ARG A 216 -22.30 5.01 9.44
C ARG A 216 -22.58 5.28 10.93
N GLU A 217 -21.70 4.85 11.82
CA GLU A 217 -21.78 5.14 13.26
C GLU A 217 -21.70 6.63 13.57
N SER A 218 -21.04 7.42 12.70
CA SER A 218 -21.00 8.88 12.81
C SER A 218 -22.22 9.59 12.21
N GLY A 219 -23.23 8.84 11.73
CA GLY A 219 -24.48 9.34 11.18
C GLY A 219 -24.37 9.81 9.72
N LEU A 220 -23.40 9.29 8.95
CA LEU A 220 -23.26 9.57 7.53
C LEU A 220 -23.83 8.41 6.70
N ASP A 221 -24.48 8.73 5.57
CA ASP A 221 -24.91 7.69 4.62
C ASP A 221 -23.70 7.20 3.81
N CYS A 222 -23.33 5.95 4.03
CA CYS A 222 -22.10 5.37 3.47
C CYS A 222 -22.34 3.95 2.97
N VAL A 223 -21.81 3.65 1.79
CA VAL A 223 -21.82 2.32 1.17
C VAL A 223 -20.40 1.83 0.90
N LEU A 224 -20.18 0.53 1.08
CA LEU A 224 -18.93 -0.13 0.72
C LEU A 224 -19.05 -0.63 -0.72
N LEU A 225 -18.15 -0.22 -1.58
CA LEU A 225 -18.14 -0.49 -3.02
C LEU A 225 -16.78 -1.02 -3.47
N ASP A 226 -16.73 -1.57 -4.67
CA ASP A 226 -15.48 -2.00 -5.29
C ASP A 226 -15.31 -1.41 -6.70
N GLU A 227 -14.19 -1.73 -7.34
CA GLU A 227 -13.80 -1.22 -8.66
C GLU A 227 -14.73 -1.62 -9.80
N THR A 228 -15.65 -2.56 -9.58
CA THR A 228 -16.61 -3.01 -10.61
C THR A 228 -17.84 -2.10 -10.71
N THR A 229 -18.00 -1.18 -9.76
CA THR A 229 -19.04 -0.13 -9.81
C THR A 229 -18.79 0.76 -11.03
N ASN A 230 -19.86 1.14 -11.74
CA ASN A 230 -19.74 2.08 -12.84
C ASN A 230 -19.38 3.48 -12.32
N PRO A 231 -18.31 4.14 -12.80
CA PRO A 231 -17.95 5.49 -12.38
C PRO A 231 -19.05 6.55 -12.55
N ASP A 232 -19.97 6.36 -13.51
CA ASP A 232 -21.10 7.27 -13.72
C ASP A 232 -22.18 7.16 -12.63
N ASP A 233 -22.23 6.05 -11.91
CA ASP A 233 -23.18 5.78 -10.82
C ASP A 233 -22.56 6.04 -9.42
N ARG A 234 -21.43 6.76 -9.37
CA ARG A 234 -20.70 6.99 -8.12
C ARG A 234 -21.49 7.86 -7.13
N PRO A 235 -21.33 7.63 -5.81
CA PRO A 235 -21.79 8.55 -4.77
C PRO A 235 -21.18 9.95 -4.90
N GLU A 236 -21.78 10.92 -4.24
CA GLU A 236 -21.31 12.32 -4.27
C GLU A 236 -19.87 12.46 -3.79
N LEU A 237 -19.52 11.77 -2.71
CA LEU A 237 -18.13 11.70 -2.22
C LEU A 237 -17.60 10.27 -2.30
N CYS A 238 -16.47 10.11 -2.98
CA CYS A 238 -15.75 8.85 -3.06
C CYS A 238 -14.54 8.85 -2.13
N ILE A 239 -14.32 7.76 -1.39
CA ILE A 239 -13.13 7.52 -0.58
C ILE A 239 -12.45 6.27 -1.10
N PHE A 240 -11.25 6.41 -1.70
CA PHE A 240 -10.52 5.28 -2.27
C PHE A 240 -9.46 4.77 -1.28
N VAL A 241 -9.62 3.54 -0.83
CA VAL A 241 -8.71 2.90 0.12
C VAL A 241 -7.57 2.23 -0.64
N ALA A 242 -6.33 2.45 -0.18
CA ALA A 242 -5.11 1.94 -0.80
C ALA A 242 -4.99 2.32 -2.29
N PRO A 243 -4.84 3.61 -2.62
CA PRO A 243 -4.77 4.08 -4.01
C PRO A 243 -3.68 3.40 -4.83
N HIS A 244 -2.60 2.93 -4.19
CA HIS A 244 -1.53 2.14 -4.79
C HIS A 244 -1.98 0.75 -5.31
N GLU A 245 -3.13 0.24 -4.83
CA GLU A 245 -3.77 -0.98 -5.34
C GLU A 245 -5.01 -0.63 -6.16
N PHE A 246 -5.88 0.26 -5.65
CA PHE A 246 -7.18 0.51 -6.25
C PHE A 246 -7.07 0.92 -7.73
N PHE A 247 -6.26 1.93 -8.03
CA PHE A 247 -6.14 2.47 -9.39
C PHE A 247 -5.24 1.66 -10.32
N HIS A 248 -4.61 0.59 -9.83
CA HIS A 248 -3.67 -0.22 -10.62
C HIS A 248 -4.18 -1.62 -10.96
N LEU A 249 -5.28 -2.06 -10.34
CA LEU A 249 -5.79 -3.41 -10.49
C LEU A 249 -7.18 -3.41 -11.15
N GLY A 250 -7.36 -4.29 -12.14
CA GLY A 250 -8.67 -4.53 -12.78
C GLY A 250 -9.31 -3.26 -13.34
N GLN A 251 -10.58 -3.05 -13.06
CA GLN A 251 -11.36 -1.89 -13.52
C GLN A 251 -11.06 -0.61 -12.71
N GLY A 252 -10.25 -0.70 -11.65
CA GLY A 252 -9.83 0.48 -10.89
C GLY A 252 -9.14 1.55 -11.74
N GLN A 253 -8.51 1.15 -12.85
CA GLN A 253 -7.89 2.08 -13.80
C GLN A 253 -8.91 3.01 -14.48
N ASP A 254 -10.16 2.60 -14.63
CA ASP A 254 -11.20 3.43 -15.23
C ASP A 254 -11.62 4.60 -14.34
N TRP A 255 -11.34 4.50 -13.05
CA TRP A 255 -11.56 5.54 -12.05
C TRP A 255 -10.44 6.59 -11.99
N ALA A 256 -9.27 6.34 -12.58
CA ALA A 256 -8.11 7.21 -12.53
C ALA A 256 -8.24 8.40 -13.49
N THR A 257 -9.17 9.31 -13.22
CA THR A 257 -9.35 10.57 -13.95
C THR A 257 -9.11 11.76 -13.03
N GLY A 258 -8.58 12.86 -13.57
CA GLY A 258 -8.28 14.07 -12.78
C GLY A 258 -9.49 14.57 -12.01
N THR A 259 -10.66 14.61 -12.63
CA THR A 259 -11.91 15.05 -11.99
C THR A 259 -12.29 14.16 -10.80
N ILE A 260 -12.30 12.83 -10.98
CA ILE A 260 -12.67 11.92 -9.89
C ILE A 260 -11.69 12.04 -8.71
N ILE A 261 -10.40 12.18 -9.00
CA ILE A 261 -9.36 12.21 -7.96
C ILE A 261 -9.37 13.51 -7.18
N ARG A 262 -9.54 14.65 -7.85
CA ARG A 262 -9.63 15.95 -7.17
C ARG A 262 -10.82 16.06 -6.22
N ASP A 263 -11.94 15.45 -6.58
CA ASP A 263 -13.16 15.46 -5.77
C ASP A 263 -13.19 14.36 -4.69
N ALA A 264 -12.19 13.47 -4.67
CA ALA A 264 -12.17 12.31 -3.80
C ALA A 264 -11.24 12.47 -2.60
N ILE A 265 -11.49 11.66 -1.58
CA ILE A 265 -10.56 11.44 -0.47
C ILE A 265 -9.78 10.15 -0.73
N MET A 266 -8.46 10.20 -0.50
CA MET A 266 -7.60 9.03 -0.59
C MET A 266 -7.25 8.52 0.80
N PHE A 267 -7.41 7.21 1.02
CA PHE A 267 -6.97 6.58 2.26
C PHE A 267 -5.67 5.80 2.04
N ASN A 268 -4.56 6.39 2.49
CA ASN A 268 -3.26 5.72 2.44
C ASN A 268 -3.12 4.69 3.56
N THR A 269 -2.75 3.49 3.18
CA THR A 269 -2.52 2.37 4.09
C THR A 269 -1.09 1.83 4.00
N GLU A 270 -0.24 2.46 3.16
CA GLU A 270 1.09 1.97 2.85
C GLU A 270 2.18 2.84 3.50
N GLN A 271 3.31 2.22 3.77
CA GLN A 271 4.45 2.86 4.42
C GLN A 271 5.26 3.69 3.41
N PRO A 272 5.71 4.90 3.78
CA PRO A 272 6.28 5.85 2.83
C PRO A 272 7.63 5.46 2.24
N GLN A 273 8.34 4.49 2.83
CA GLN A 273 9.61 3.99 2.31
C GLN A 273 9.44 2.89 1.25
N THR A 274 8.21 2.50 0.92
CA THR A 274 7.94 1.41 -0.04
C THR A 274 7.69 1.93 -1.45
N LEU A 275 8.01 1.12 -2.46
CA LEU A 275 7.64 1.42 -3.85
C LEU A 275 6.12 1.43 -4.06
N TRP A 276 5.35 0.75 -3.21
CA TRP A 276 3.90 0.76 -3.26
C TRP A 276 3.34 2.13 -2.89
N PHE A 277 3.89 2.76 -1.85
CA PHE A 277 3.54 4.13 -1.49
C PHE A 277 3.85 5.10 -2.65
N GLU A 278 5.05 4.97 -3.26
CA GLU A 278 5.45 5.82 -4.38
C GLU A 278 4.52 5.69 -5.59
N ARG A 279 3.88 4.52 -5.79
CA ARG A 279 2.84 4.34 -6.79
C ARG A 279 1.53 5.06 -6.45
N GLY A 280 1.22 5.17 -5.17
CA GLY A 280 0.02 5.85 -4.68
C GLY A 280 0.16 7.38 -4.61
N ILE A 281 1.41 7.88 -4.56
CA ILE A 281 1.67 9.29 -4.26
C ILE A 281 0.99 10.29 -5.20
N PRO A 282 0.90 10.10 -6.53
CA PRO A 282 0.21 11.04 -7.39
C PRO A 282 -1.27 11.22 -7.03
N PHE A 283 -1.94 10.15 -6.65
CA PHE A 283 -3.35 10.18 -6.24
C PHE A 283 -3.52 10.91 -4.91
N LEU A 284 -2.62 10.67 -3.96
CA LEU A 284 -2.64 11.34 -2.66
C LEU A 284 -2.44 12.85 -2.77
N LEU A 285 -1.50 13.28 -3.63
CA LEU A 285 -1.14 14.70 -3.77
C LEU A 285 -2.17 15.55 -4.52
N MET A 286 -3.07 14.92 -5.27
CA MET A 286 -4.11 15.59 -6.06
C MET A 286 -5.52 15.44 -5.47
N ALA A 287 -5.67 14.74 -4.36
CA ALA A 287 -6.95 14.48 -3.72
C ALA A 287 -7.48 15.71 -2.98
N ALA A 288 -8.82 15.79 -2.81
CA ALA A 288 -9.46 16.78 -1.95
C ALA A 288 -9.04 16.63 -0.47
N GLY A 289 -8.70 15.41 -0.06
CA GLY A 289 -8.21 15.14 1.29
C GLY A 289 -7.57 13.76 1.42
N VAL A 290 -6.81 13.58 2.48
CA VAL A 290 -6.08 12.34 2.76
C VAL A 290 -6.45 11.79 4.13
N ILE A 291 -6.84 10.53 4.17
CA ILE A 291 -6.88 9.74 5.40
C ILE A 291 -5.60 8.90 5.42
N ASP A 292 -4.91 8.84 6.56
CA ASP A 292 -3.71 8.02 6.70
C ASP A 292 -3.77 7.18 7.97
N ILE A 293 -3.28 5.94 7.87
CA ILE A 293 -3.19 5.02 9.01
C ILE A 293 -2.02 5.39 9.95
N CYS A 294 -1.12 6.26 9.51
CA CYS A 294 0.01 6.76 10.26
C CYS A 294 -0.18 8.23 10.63
N HIS A 295 -0.10 8.55 11.92
CA HIS A 295 -0.27 9.91 12.42
C HIS A 295 0.75 10.89 11.80
N GLN A 296 2.01 10.50 11.71
CA GLN A 296 3.09 11.34 11.18
C GLN A 296 2.93 11.61 9.68
N MET A 297 2.38 10.66 8.95
CA MET A 297 2.09 10.84 7.53
C MET A 297 0.93 11.83 7.33
N ALA A 298 -0.15 11.68 8.11
CA ALA A 298 -1.25 12.66 8.07
C ALA A 298 -0.76 14.08 8.38
N GLU A 299 0.15 14.22 9.37
CA GLU A 299 0.78 15.51 9.67
C GLU A 299 1.65 16.02 8.51
N SER A 300 2.38 15.15 7.83
CA SER A 300 3.19 15.52 6.68
C SER A 300 2.34 16.07 5.53
N PHE A 301 1.19 15.46 5.25
CA PHE A 301 0.25 15.97 4.25
C PHE A 301 -0.37 17.31 4.66
N ARG A 302 -0.69 17.51 5.94
CA ARG A 302 -1.14 18.82 6.44
C ARG A 302 -0.10 19.91 6.25
N GLN A 303 1.17 19.61 6.49
CA GLN A 303 2.27 20.56 6.25
C GLN A 303 2.44 20.89 4.76
N ALA A 304 2.10 19.96 3.89
CA ALA A 304 2.06 20.20 2.45
C ALA A 304 0.80 20.94 1.97
N GLY A 305 -0.07 21.37 2.89
CA GLY A 305 -1.29 22.14 2.56
C GLY A 305 -2.51 21.29 2.20
N LEU A 306 -2.41 19.96 2.32
CA LEU A 306 -3.55 19.07 2.07
C LEU A 306 -4.38 18.86 3.35
N PRO A 307 -5.71 18.89 3.28
CA PRO A 307 -6.55 18.38 4.36
C PRO A 307 -6.19 16.92 4.63
N ALA A 308 -5.77 16.60 5.86
CA ALA A 308 -5.41 15.23 6.17
C ALA A 308 -5.72 14.86 7.62
N ILE A 309 -6.15 13.61 7.84
CA ILE A 309 -6.47 13.08 9.16
C ILE A 309 -5.84 11.70 9.37
N HIS A 310 -5.37 11.47 10.59
CA HIS A 310 -5.01 10.13 11.04
C HIS A 310 -6.27 9.34 11.41
N PHE A 311 -6.38 8.13 10.90
CA PHE A 311 -7.48 7.22 11.17
C PHE A 311 -6.97 5.90 11.74
N THR A 312 -7.42 5.57 12.94
CA THR A 312 -7.23 4.23 13.52
C THR A 312 -8.49 3.41 13.26
N PRO A 313 -8.40 2.33 12.45
CA PRO A 313 -9.55 1.48 12.18
C PRO A 313 -10.14 0.88 13.47
N ASN A 314 -11.44 0.61 13.47
CA ASN A 314 -12.10 -0.04 14.61
C ASN A 314 -11.76 -1.53 14.64
N ILE A 315 -11.65 -2.04 15.85
CA ILE A 315 -11.35 -3.45 16.06
C ILE A 315 -12.62 -4.27 16.29
N GLY A 316 -13.78 -3.68 16.21
CA GLY A 316 -15.06 -4.36 16.43
C GLY A 316 -15.15 -5.17 17.76
N ALA A 317 -16.34 -5.44 18.23
CA ALA A 317 -16.54 -6.29 19.42
C ALA A 317 -16.36 -7.78 19.12
N GLU A 318 -16.73 -8.19 17.92
CA GLU A 318 -16.61 -9.59 17.48
C GLU A 318 -15.27 -9.83 16.79
N ARG A 319 -14.67 -10.97 17.10
CA ARG A 319 -13.41 -11.43 16.51
C ARG A 319 -13.69 -12.48 15.47
N ASP A 320 -13.12 -12.29 14.30
CA ASP A 320 -13.23 -13.28 13.23
C ASP A 320 -12.18 -14.37 13.41
N TYR A 321 -12.57 -15.42 14.14
CA TYR A 321 -11.77 -16.62 14.34
C TYR A 321 -12.10 -17.69 13.30
N LEU A 322 -11.21 -18.68 13.18
CA LEU A 322 -11.42 -19.84 12.32
C LEU A 322 -12.78 -20.48 12.58
N GLN A 323 -13.47 -20.77 11.51
CA GLN A 323 -14.76 -21.44 11.50
C GLN A 323 -14.59 -22.95 11.22
N LYS A 324 -15.64 -23.72 11.41
CA LYS A 324 -15.61 -25.16 11.18
C LYS A 324 -15.21 -25.54 9.76
N GLY A 325 -15.60 -24.74 8.76
CA GLY A 325 -15.22 -24.91 7.36
C GLY A 325 -13.73 -24.69 7.09
N ASP A 326 -13.08 -23.77 7.81
CA ASP A 326 -11.66 -23.45 7.63
C ASP A 326 -10.73 -24.59 8.08
N MET A 327 -11.21 -25.49 8.95
CA MET A 327 -10.38 -26.56 9.53
C MET A 327 -9.84 -27.56 8.49
N GLN A 328 -10.43 -27.60 7.30
CA GLN A 328 -9.96 -28.43 6.19
C GLN A 328 -8.89 -27.75 5.34
N HIS A 329 -8.72 -26.43 5.48
CA HIS A 329 -7.75 -25.69 4.68
C HIS A 329 -6.31 -26.07 5.05
N ALA A 330 -5.42 -26.17 4.05
CA ALA A 330 -4.03 -26.63 4.24
C ALA A 330 -3.26 -25.81 5.30
N MET A 331 -3.45 -24.47 5.32
CA MET A 331 -2.81 -23.60 6.32
C MET A 331 -3.28 -23.87 7.75
N VAL A 332 -4.51 -24.34 7.93
CA VAL A 332 -5.10 -24.59 9.25
C VAL A 332 -4.75 -25.98 9.77
N ARG A 333 -4.55 -26.95 8.88
CA ARG A 333 -4.21 -28.33 9.26
C ARG A 333 -2.93 -28.46 10.07
N VAL A 334 -1.99 -27.50 9.91
CA VAL A 334 -0.72 -27.50 10.64
C VAL A 334 -0.84 -26.93 12.06
N LEU A 335 -2.01 -26.43 12.46
CA LEU A 335 -2.21 -25.96 13.82
C LEU A 335 -2.06 -27.09 14.83
N PRO A 336 -1.36 -26.83 15.96
CA PRO A 336 -1.32 -27.76 17.08
C PRO A 336 -2.76 -28.12 17.54
N PRO A 337 -3.00 -29.38 17.97
CA PRO A 337 -4.33 -29.79 18.43
C PRO A 337 -4.94 -28.88 19.52
N ALA A 338 -4.10 -28.39 20.44
CA ALA A 338 -4.51 -27.48 21.51
C ALA A 338 -5.02 -26.12 21.00
N CYS A 339 -4.62 -25.73 19.77
CA CYS A 339 -5.02 -24.46 19.15
C CYS A 339 -6.17 -24.60 18.16
N ARG A 340 -6.88 -25.74 18.12
CA ARG A 340 -8.01 -25.97 17.21
C ARG A 340 -9.37 -25.54 17.78
N SER A 341 -9.44 -25.35 19.09
CA SER A 341 -10.62 -24.78 19.75
C SER A 341 -10.71 -23.28 19.52
N ARG A 342 -11.90 -22.70 19.59
CA ARG A 342 -12.06 -21.25 19.53
C ARG A 342 -11.31 -20.61 20.71
N PRO A 343 -10.41 -19.64 20.47
CA PRO A 343 -9.68 -19.00 21.56
C PRO A 343 -10.58 -18.08 22.38
N ASP A 344 -10.27 -17.95 23.67
CA ASP A 344 -10.80 -16.89 24.52
C ASP A 344 -9.73 -15.83 24.73
N ARG A 345 -9.97 -14.63 24.22
CA ARG A 345 -9.04 -13.49 24.34
C ARG A 345 -8.78 -13.07 25.78
N HIS A 346 -9.69 -13.41 26.70
CA HIS A 346 -9.55 -13.10 28.13
C HIS A 346 -8.68 -14.11 28.87
N THR A 347 -8.29 -15.21 28.24
CA THR A 347 -7.34 -16.17 28.81
C THR A 347 -6.09 -15.43 29.30
N PRO A 348 -5.69 -15.59 30.58
CA PRO A 348 -4.50 -14.98 31.13
C PRO A 348 -3.23 -15.35 30.34
N PHE A 349 -2.23 -14.49 30.39
CA PHE A 349 -0.96 -14.69 29.66
C PHE A 349 -0.36 -16.08 29.92
N ALA A 350 -0.28 -16.49 31.19
CA ALA A 350 0.35 -17.75 31.58
C ALA A 350 -0.37 -19.02 31.05
N ASP A 351 -1.69 -18.93 30.81
CA ASP A 351 -2.53 -20.09 30.47
C ASP A 351 -2.68 -20.33 28.96
N ARG A 352 -2.08 -19.46 28.13
CA ARG A 352 -2.16 -19.54 26.67
C ARG A 352 -1.33 -20.69 26.12
N GLN A 353 -1.80 -21.29 25.03
CA GLN A 353 -1.31 -22.55 24.49
C GLN A 353 0.01 -22.43 23.71
N LEU A 354 0.22 -21.27 23.05
CA LEU A 354 1.43 -20.96 22.30
C LEU A 354 2.25 -19.92 23.06
N ASP A 355 3.57 -20.06 23.00
CA ASP A 355 4.46 -19.10 23.62
C ASP A 355 4.67 -17.90 22.69
N ILE A 356 4.91 -18.14 21.38
CA ILE A 356 5.26 -17.08 20.43
C ILE A 356 4.54 -17.30 19.09
N SER A 357 4.03 -16.23 18.51
CA SER A 357 3.54 -16.23 17.12
C SER A 357 4.08 -15.09 16.29
N PHE A 358 4.15 -15.32 14.97
CA PHE A 358 4.50 -14.30 13.98
C PHE A 358 3.73 -14.53 12.69
N PHE A 359 3.24 -13.45 12.10
CA PHE A 359 2.63 -13.43 10.77
C PHE A 359 3.28 -12.35 9.92
N GLY A 360 3.89 -12.73 8.79
CA GLY A 360 4.52 -11.73 7.92
C GLY A 360 5.10 -12.30 6.63
N GLY A 361 5.25 -11.42 5.65
CA GLY A 361 5.97 -11.71 4.42
C GLY A 361 7.48 -11.73 4.64
N MET A 362 8.20 -12.46 3.79
CA MET A 362 9.65 -12.50 3.79
C MET A 362 10.25 -11.15 3.39
N SER A 363 11.32 -10.77 4.07
CA SER A 363 12.18 -9.64 3.75
C SER A 363 13.58 -9.90 4.27
N GLU A 364 14.56 -9.20 3.74
CA GLU A 364 15.95 -9.39 4.16
C GLU A 364 16.15 -9.13 5.65
N HIS A 365 15.59 -8.05 6.19
CA HIS A 365 15.64 -7.73 7.62
C HIS A 365 15.06 -8.87 8.48
N ARG A 366 13.88 -9.37 8.14
CA ARG A 366 13.24 -10.49 8.86
C ARG A 366 14.02 -11.79 8.74
N GLU A 367 14.55 -12.10 7.55
CA GLU A 367 15.37 -13.29 7.36
C GLU A 367 16.62 -13.26 8.23
N GLN A 368 17.31 -12.13 8.28
CA GLN A 368 18.45 -11.94 9.16
C GLN A 368 18.09 -12.10 10.62
N PHE A 369 16.96 -11.51 11.06
CA PHE A 369 16.49 -11.62 12.43
C PHE A 369 16.17 -13.07 12.82
N PHE A 370 15.35 -13.76 12.03
CA PHE A 370 14.94 -15.13 12.33
C PHE A 370 16.08 -16.14 12.17
N ALA A 371 16.97 -15.96 11.20
CA ALA A 371 18.13 -16.83 11.03
C ALA A 371 19.08 -16.74 12.24
N ARG A 372 19.38 -15.53 12.71
CA ARG A 372 20.23 -15.33 13.90
C ARG A 372 19.64 -15.93 15.17
N ASN A 373 18.32 -15.95 15.29
CA ASN A 373 17.62 -16.36 16.50
C ASN A 373 16.91 -17.72 16.37
N ALA A 374 17.19 -18.50 15.31
CA ALA A 374 16.50 -19.76 15.05
C ALA A 374 16.60 -20.75 16.21
N GLY A 375 17.82 -20.92 16.75
CA GLY A 375 18.07 -21.81 17.91
C GLY A 375 17.35 -21.36 19.18
N PHE A 376 17.16 -20.05 19.37
CA PHE A 376 16.38 -19.52 20.47
C PHE A 376 14.90 -19.84 20.29
N PHE A 377 14.32 -19.53 19.15
CA PHE A 377 12.89 -19.76 18.90
C PHE A 377 12.52 -21.24 18.91
N ALA A 378 13.43 -22.14 18.50
CA ALA A 378 13.20 -23.59 18.51
C ALA A 378 12.92 -24.18 19.91
N GLN A 379 13.18 -23.46 20.99
CA GLN A 379 12.96 -23.89 22.38
C GLN A 379 11.51 -23.66 22.86
N PHE A 380 10.69 -22.94 22.10
CA PHE A 380 9.35 -22.53 22.50
C PHE A 380 8.26 -23.15 21.61
N ARG A 381 7.04 -23.21 22.15
CA ARG A 381 5.85 -23.55 21.37
C ARG A 381 5.49 -22.37 20.49
N ASN A 382 5.92 -22.38 19.25
CA ASN A 382 5.72 -21.24 18.35
C ASN A 382 4.85 -21.60 17.15
N TYR A 383 4.28 -20.56 16.53
CA TYR A 383 3.62 -20.62 15.24
C TYR A 383 4.08 -19.43 14.38
N PHE A 384 4.88 -19.71 13.37
CA PHE A 384 5.39 -18.70 12.46
C PHE A 384 4.81 -18.91 11.06
N TYR A 385 3.97 -17.97 10.63
CA TYR A 385 3.53 -17.87 9.26
C TYR A 385 4.42 -16.86 8.54
N TYR A 386 5.39 -17.39 7.80
CA TYR A 386 6.45 -16.63 7.18
C TYR A 386 6.69 -17.13 5.76
N ARG A 387 6.27 -16.36 4.75
CA ARG A 387 6.39 -16.77 3.35
C ARG A 387 6.62 -15.60 2.41
N LYS A 388 7.17 -15.90 1.22
CA LYS A 388 7.28 -14.95 0.13
C LYS A 388 5.90 -14.78 -0.52
N PHE A 389 5.46 -13.53 -0.63
CA PHE A 389 4.30 -13.16 -1.42
C PHE A 389 4.78 -12.60 -2.76
N THR A 390 4.29 -13.14 -3.86
CA THR A 390 4.60 -12.68 -5.23
C THR A 390 3.44 -11.94 -5.86
N THR A 391 2.24 -12.05 -5.27
CA THR A 391 1.00 -11.41 -5.69
C THR A 391 0.28 -10.89 -4.45
N PRO A 392 -0.66 -9.95 -4.58
CA PRO A 392 -1.58 -9.61 -3.49
C PRO A 392 -2.20 -10.87 -2.89
N ILE A 393 -2.44 -10.86 -1.59
CA ILE A 393 -3.14 -11.96 -0.92
C ILE A 393 -4.58 -11.87 -1.39
N ASP A 394 -5.03 -12.88 -2.12
CA ASP A 394 -6.37 -12.94 -2.72
C ASP A 394 -7.44 -12.53 -1.71
N SER A 395 -8.20 -11.52 -2.10
CA SER A 395 -9.21 -10.87 -1.29
C SER A 395 -10.55 -11.62 -1.25
N SER A 396 -10.65 -12.80 -1.91
CA SER A 396 -11.85 -13.61 -1.72
C SER A 396 -11.96 -14.03 -0.24
N PRO A 397 -12.73 -13.30 0.60
CA PRO A 397 -12.78 -13.56 2.04
C PRO A 397 -13.36 -14.94 2.36
N ARG A 398 -14.06 -15.54 1.38
CA ARG A 398 -14.69 -16.86 1.53
C ARG A 398 -13.68 -18.00 1.43
N ASP A 399 -12.62 -17.84 0.66
CA ASP A 399 -11.68 -18.92 0.33
C ASP A 399 -10.32 -18.79 1.01
N ASN A 400 -9.99 -17.63 1.60
CA ASN A 400 -8.72 -17.40 2.27
C ASN A 400 -8.89 -17.18 3.77
N PRO A 401 -8.57 -18.18 4.63
CA PRO A 401 -8.71 -18.08 6.07
C PRO A 401 -7.56 -17.31 6.75
N LEU A 402 -6.67 -16.64 6.01
CA LEU A 402 -5.42 -16.09 6.57
C LEU A 402 -5.65 -15.07 7.69
N SER A 403 -6.60 -14.13 7.51
CA SER A 403 -6.91 -13.13 8.54
C SER A 403 -7.50 -13.81 9.78
N ARG A 404 -8.47 -14.71 9.58
CA ARG A 404 -9.06 -15.51 10.66
C ARG A 404 -8.03 -16.40 11.36
N LEU A 405 -7.10 -16.98 10.59
CA LEU A 405 -6.00 -17.77 11.13
C LEU A 405 -5.08 -16.92 11.99
N ALA A 406 -4.71 -15.73 11.53
CA ALA A 406 -3.85 -14.81 12.28
C ALA A 406 -4.50 -14.42 13.63
N SER A 407 -5.77 -14.01 13.62
CA SER A 407 -6.53 -13.70 14.83
C SER A 407 -6.67 -14.91 15.76
N HIS A 408 -6.95 -16.08 15.20
CA HIS A 408 -7.11 -17.32 15.95
C HIS A 408 -5.81 -17.75 16.65
N VAL A 409 -4.68 -17.74 15.93
CA VAL A 409 -3.36 -18.06 16.48
C VAL A 409 -2.96 -17.05 17.54
N ALA A 410 -3.16 -15.76 17.29
CA ALA A 410 -2.92 -14.74 18.29
C ALA A 410 -3.73 -14.95 19.56
N GLY A 411 -5.02 -15.32 19.44
CA GLY A 411 -5.87 -15.65 20.60
C GLY A 411 -5.34 -16.79 21.46
N HIS A 412 -4.50 -17.67 20.92
CA HIS A 412 -3.81 -18.73 21.65
C HIS A 412 -2.39 -18.38 22.09
N SER A 413 -1.81 -17.28 21.60
CA SER A 413 -0.41 -16.92 21.82
C SER A 413 -0.21 -16.04 23.03
N ARG A 414 0.85 -16.31 23.82
CA ARG A 414 1.35 -15.42 24.86
C ARG A 414 1.92 -14.15 24.25
N ILE A 415 2.83 -14.31 23.29
CA ILE A 415 3.55 -13.24 22.62
C ILE A 415 3.26 -13.28 21.12
N ALA A 416 2.93 -12.13 20.54
CA ALA A 416 2.92 -11.89 19.12
C ALA A 416 4.09 -10.96 18.75
N LEU A 417 4.95 -11.40 17.80
CA LEU A 417 6.09 -10.62 17.38
C LEU A 417 5.70 -9.59 16.31
N ASN A 418 6.25 -8.40 16.42
CA ASN A 418 6.28 -7.41 15.37
C ASN A 418 7.73 -7.11 14.97
N ILE A 419 8.22 -7.80 13.95
CA ILE A 419 9.51 -7.54 13.31
C ILE A 419 9.23 -6.78 12.02
N HIS A 420 9.86 -5.61 11.86
CA HIS A 420 9.66 -4.75 10.70
C HIS A 420 10.06 -5.43 9.40
N ARG A 421 9.52 -4.91 8.29
CA ARG A 421 9.86 -5.41 6.95
C ARG A 421 11.29 -5.01 6.55
N ASP A 422 11.71 -3.84 7.04
CA ASP A 422 13.01 -3.24 6.79
C ASP A 422 13.55 -2.57 8.07
N ASP A 423 14.64 -1.83 7.98
CA ASP A 423 15.29 -1.18 9.12
C ASP A 423 14.53 0.07 9.63
N TYR A 424 13.35 0.37 9.07
CA TYR A 424 12.59 1.57 9.40
C TYR A 424 11.36 1.24 10.21
N GLY A 425 11.32 1.73 11.43
CA GLY A 425 10.21 1.51 12.35
C GLY A 425 8.94 2.23 11.90
N PHE A 426 7.88 1.47 11.68
CA PHE A 426 6.55 1.96 11.38
C PHE A 426 5.55 1.31 12.33
N PHE A 427 4.53 2.06 12.80
CA PHE A 427 3.52 1.45 13.66
C PHE A 427 2.58 0.57 12.83
N GLU A 428 2.83 -0.72 12.84
CA GLU A 428 2.11 -1.71 12.03
C GLU A 428 0.74 -2.06 12.65
N TRP A 429 -0.24 -1.21 12.44
CA TRP A 429 -1.55 -1.29 13.06
C TRP A 429 -2.18 -2.68 12.94
N HIS A 430 -2.18 -3.27 11.75
CA HIS A 430 -2.77 -4.60 11.52
C HIS A 430 -2.11 -5.69 12.37
N ARG A 431 -0.81 -5.64 12.49
CA ARG A 431 -0.04 -6.67 13.20
C ARG A 431 -0.05 -6.45 14.69
N ILE A 432 0.15 -5.21 15.13
CA ILE A 432 0.23 -4.86 16.53
C ILE A 432 -1.17 -4.90 17.17
N VAL A 433 -2.11 -4.16 16.60
CA VAL A 433 -3.41 -3.94 17.23
C VAL A 433 -4.41 -5.02 16.85
N LYS A 434 -4.79 -5.10 15.56
CA LYS A 434 -5.81 -6.03 15.11
C LYS A 434 -5.39 -7.49 15.24
N GLY A 435 -4.19 -7.83 14.80
CA GLY A 435 -3.68 -9.20 14.80
C GLY A 435 -3.31 -9.73 16.18
N ALA A 436 -2.95 -8.86 17.12
CA ALA A 436 -2.40 -9.30 18.40
C ALA A 436 -3.15 -8.76 19.62
N MET A 437 -3.05 -7.46 19.91
CA MET A 437 -3.66 -6.88 21.13
C MET A 437 -5.15 -7.17 21.23
N ALA A 438 -5.89 -7.07 20.12
CA ALA A 438 -7.32 -7.32 20.05
C ALA A 438 -7.68 -8.75 20.41
N ASN A 439 -6.75 -9.68 20.26
CA ASN A 439 -6.90 -11.10 20.58
C ASN A 439 -6.27 -11.47 21.92
N GLY A 440 -5.80 -10.46 22.67
CA GLY A 440 -5.24 -10.62 24.01
C GLY A 440 -3.82 -11.18 24.04
N SER A 441 -3.06 -11.15 22.93
CA SER A 441 -1.62 -11.40 22.94
C SER A 441 -0.85 -10.17 23.44
N VAL A 442 0.29 -10.39 24.08
CA VAL A 442 1.28 -9.34 24.33
C VAL A 442 2.11 -9.14 23.08
N VAL A 443 2.19 -7.90 22.59
CA VAL A 443 3.06 -7.60 21.45
C VAL A 443 4.47 -7.30 21.95
N VAL A 444 5.46 -7.96 21.34
CA VAL A 444 6.88 -7.61 21.42
C VAL A 444 7.32 -7.12 20.07
N SER A 445 7.70 -5.86 19.98
CA SER A 445 8.01 -5.14 18.74
C SER A 445 9.45 -4.62 18.73
N GLU A 446 10.03 -4.54 17.55
CA GLU A 446 11.12 -3.58 17.33
C GLU A 446 10.57 -2.16 17.51
N PRO A 447 11.44 -1.16 17.85
CA PRO A 447 11.01 0.23 18.02
C PRO A 447 10.29 0.76 16.79
N CYS A 448 9.12 1.40 16.97
CA CYS A 448 8.32 1.95 15.89
C CYS A 448 7.98 3.43 16.13
N LEU A 449 7.45 4.07 15.09
CA LEU A 449 6.95 5.45 15.20
C LEU A 449 5.87 5.52 16.29
N PRO A 450 5.87 6.57 17.12
CA PRO A 450 4.88 6.75 18.18
C PRO A 450 3.45 6.79 17.65
N HIS A 451 2.53 6.23 18.41
CA HIS A 451 1.10 6.22 18.08
C HIS A 451 0.32 7.03 19.14
N PRO A 452 -0.70 7.84 18.78
CA PRO A 452 -1.44 8.69 19.72
C PRO A 452 -2.09 7.93 20.88
N VAL A 453 -2.56 6.71 20.63
CA VAL A 453 -3.29 5.89 21.63
C VAL A 453 -2.40 4.83 22.25
N PHE A 454 -1.65 4.10 21.42
CA PHE A 454 -0.91 2.93 21.87
C PHE A 454 0.54 3.30 22.19
N ARG A 455 0.92 3.18 23.46
CA ARG A 455 2.23 3.57 23.99
C ARG A 455 3.08 2.35 24.32
N PRO A 456 4.39 2.37 23.95
CA PRO A 456 5.31 1.32 24.35
C PRO A 456 5.42 1.21 25.88
N ASN A 457 5.72 0.02 26.36
CA ASN A 457 5.83 -0.37 27.78
C ASN A 457 4.53 -0.20 28.60
N VAL A 458 3.43 0.23 27.96
CA VAL A 458 2.10 0.34 28.54
C VAL A 458 1.13 -0.62 27.83
N HIS A 459 1.05 -0.56 26.50
CA HIS A 459 0.11 -1.34 25.70
C HIS A 459 0.81 -2.44 24.86
N PHE A 460 2.09 -2.29 24.63
CA PHE A 460 2.98 -3.26 23.98
C PHE A 460 4.40 -3.04 24.48
N LEU A 461 5.29 -3.98 24.19
CA LEU A 461 6.70 -3.90 24.61
C LEU A 461 7.58 -3.65 23.40
N GLU A 462 8.50 -2.71 23.51
CA GLU A 462 9.51 -2.42 22.50
C GLU A 462 10.88 -2.81 22.98
N GLU A 463 11.66 -3.43 22.08
CA GLU A 463 13.06 -3.72 22.31
C GLU A 463 13.80 -3.79 20.98
N SER A 464 15.08 -3.43 20.97
CA SER A 464 15.92 -3.59 19.79
C SER A 464 15.98 -5.07 19.35
N GLY A 465 16.02 -5.32 18.05
CA GLY A 465 16.01 -6.69 17.50
C GLY A 465 17.08 -7.62 18.13
N ARG A 466 18.21 -7.06 18.57
CA ARG A 466 19.26 -7.81 19.26
C ARG A 466 18.84 -8.32 20.64
N HIS A 467 18.02 -7.57 21.36
CA HIS A 467 17.65 -7.87 22.75
C HIS A 467 16.23 -8.45 22.89
N ILE A 468 15.45 -8.51 21.82
CA ILE A 468 14.13 -9.16 21.80
C ILE A 468 14.18 -10.58 22.40
N PRO A 469 15.16 -11.45 22.10
CA PRO A 469 15.24 -12.77 22.73
C PRO A 469 15.32 -12.70 24.25
N ASN A 470 16.13 -11.79 24.82
CA ASN A 470 16.27 -11.64 26.26
C ASN A 470 14.95 -11.16 26.92
N LEU A 471 14.26 -10.22 26.25
CA LEU A 471 12.94 -9.78 26.71
C LEU A 471 11.93 -10.92 26.72
N ILE A 472 11.87 -11.69 25.65
CA ILE A 472 10.98 -12.87 25.53
C ILE A 472 11.27 -13.90 26.62
N GLU A 473 12.55 -14.21 26.84
CA GLU A 473 12.97 -15.15 27.88
C GLU A 473 12.54 -14.69 29.25
N TRP A 474 12.73 -13.41 29.58
CA TRP A 474 12.28 -12.82 30.83
C TRP A 474 10.76 -12.88 31.00
N LEU A 475 9.98 -12.51 29.96
CA LEU A 475 8.51 -12.55 29.99
C LEU A 475 7.95 -13.95 30.18
N LEU A 476 8.57 -14.96 29.59
CA LEU A 476 8.05 -16.33 29.63
C LEU A 476 8.49 -17.10 30.87
N ASN A 477 9.69 -16.85 31.37
CA ASN A 477 10.36 -17.73 32.33
C ASN A 477 10.49 -17.13 33.74
N THR A 478 10.11 -15.87 33.97
CA THR A 478 10.20 -15.25 35.31
C THR A 478 8.84 -14.80 35.83
N PRO A 479 8.57 -14.87 37.14
CA PRO A 479 7.32 -14.37 37.73
C PRO A 479 7.08 -12.89 37.45
N ASP A 480 8.12 -12.06 37.57
CA ASP A 480 8.04 -10.61 37.31
C ASP A 480 7.76 -10.31 35.84
N GLY A 481 8.38 -11.06 34.92
CA GLY A 481 8.12 -10.95 33.49
C GLY A 481 6.68 -11.32 33.13
N GLN A 482 6.17 -12.42 33.70
CA GLN A 482 4.78 -12.84 33.49
C GLN A 482 3.77 -11.83 34.07
N ALA A 483 4.06 -11.25 35.23
CA ALA A 483 3.24 -10.21 35.82
C ALA A 483 3.21 -8.95 34.93
N LYS A 484 4.38 -8.52 34.40
CA LYS A 484 4.48 -7.41 33.47
C LYS A 484 3.75 -7.69 32.16
N ALA A 485 3.88 -8.89 31.62
CA ALA A 485 3.15 -9.30 30.41
C ALA A 485 1.63 -9.21 30.61
N GLU A 486 1.11 -9.69 31.72
CA GLU A 486 -0.32 -9.61 32.04
C GLU A 486 -0.80 -8.17 32.25
N GLU A 487 -0.02 -7.33 32.90
CA GLU A 487 -0.28 -5.88 33.04
C GLU A 487 -0.45 -5.21 31.67
N VAL A 488 0.52 -5.42 30.76
CA VAL A 488 0.52 -4.87 29.42
C VAL A 488 -0.65 -5.39 28.59
N ARG A 489 -0.91 -6.69 28.66
CA ARG A 489 -2.05 -7.34 27.99
C ARG A 489 -3.37 -6.69 28.37
N LEU A 490 -3.62 -6.54 29.67
CA LEU A 490 -4.85 -5.94 30.18
C LEU A 490 -4.96 -4.44 29.84
N ALA A 491 -3.85 -3.71 29.86
CA ALA A 491 -3.82 -2.31 29.46
C ALA A 491 -4.17 -2.14 27.98
N ALA A 492 -3.58 -2.97 27.09
CA ALA A 492 -3.87 -2.97 25.67
C ALA A 492 -5.35 -3.26 25.39
N MET A 493 -5.91 -4.28 26.02
CA MET A 493 -7.33 -4.63 25.85
C MET A 493 -8.26 -3.50 26.29
N ARG A 494 -7.98 -2.87 27.45
CA ARG A 494 -8.77 -1.72 27.91
C ARG A 494 -8.70 -0.54 26.95
N ALA A 495 -7.51 -0.24 26.39
CA ALA A 495 -7.36 0.85 25.43
C ALA A 495 -8.21 0.65 24.16
N ILE A 496 -8.32 -0.61 23.70
CA ILE A 496 -9.12 -0.99 22.54
C ILE A 496 -10.62 -0.88 22.82
N GLU A 497 -11.06 -1.27 24.02
CA GLU A 497 -12.47 -1.41 24.38
C GLU A 497 -13.12 -0.13 24.91
N THR A 498 -12.36 0.97 25.02
CA THR A 498 -12.88 2.21 25.60
C THR A 498 -13.92 2.88 24.69
N PRO A 499 -15.21 3.01 25.10
CA PRO A 499 -16.25 3.63 24.27
C PRO A 499 -15.97 5.10 23.92
N ALA A 500 -15.23 5.82 24.78
CA ALA A 500 -14.83 7.20 24.53
C ALA A 500 -13.96 7.31 23.29
N HIS A 501 -13.08 6.34 23.06
CA HIS A 501 -12.23 6.30 21.85
C HIS A 501 -13.06 6.18 20.57
N ASN A 502 -14.08 5.34 20.57
CA ASN A 502 -14.97 5.19 19.42
C ASN A 502 -15.74 6.48 19.11
N ARG A 503 -16.30 7.15 20.14
CA ARG A 503 -17.01 8.42 19.95
C ARG A 503 -16.09 9.51 19.41
N ALA A 504 -14.89 9.67 19.96
CA ALA A 504 -13.93 10.66 19.48
C ALA A 504 -13.57 10.41 18.00
N ARG A 505 -13.36 9.14 17.64
CA ARG A 505 -13.08 8.73 16.26
C ARG A 505 -14.23 9.08 15.30
N CYS A 506 -15.48 8.78 15.67
CA CYS A 506 -16.65 9.11 14.86
C CYS A 506 -16.83 10.63 14.69
N THR A 507 -16.64 11.41 15.76
CA THR A 507 -16.71 12.86 15.71
C THR A 507 -15.64 13.45 14.79
N ARG A 508 -14.41 12.97 14.92
CA ARG A 508 -13.27 13.47 14.12
C ARG A 508 -13.42 13.15 12.63
N ILE A 509 -13.79 11.93 12.28
CA ILE A 509 -13.95 11.55 10.87
C ILE A 509 -15.11 12.33 10.22
N ARG A 510 -16.23 12.53 10.94
CA ARG A 510 -17.34 13.35 10.46
C ARG A 510 -16.91 14.80 10.24
N GLY A 511 -16.18 15.39 11.20
CA GLY A 511 -15.64 16.74 11.08
C GLY A 511 -14.69 16.89 9.89
N PHE A 512 -13.85 15.91 9.65
CA PHE A 512 -12.96 15.88 8.49
C PHE A 512 -13.73 15.81 7.17
N ILE A 513 -14.73 14.93 7.05
CA ILE A 513 -15.59 14.84 5.86
C ILE A 513 -16.28 16.18 5.61
N SER A 514 -16.85 16.79 6.65
CA SER A 514 -17.49 18.10 6.53
C SER A 514 -16.51 19.19 6.10
N HIS A 515 -15.28 19.19 6.63
CA HIS A 515 -14.26 20.17 6.25
C HIS A 515 -13.90 20.04 4.76
N VAL A 516 -13.61 18.83 4.29
CA VAL A 516 -13.26 18.57 2.88
C VAL A 516 -14.42 18.94 1.96
N TRP A 517 -15.65 18.56 2.33
CA TRP A 517 -16.85 18.81 1.53
C TRP A 517 -17.23 20.30 1.43
N SER A 518 -16.97 21.08 2.49
CA SER A 518 -17.32 22.51 2.55
C SER A 518 -16.22 23.42 2.00
N THR A 519 -15.03 22.89 1.70
CA THR A 519 -13.94 23.70 1.16
C THR A 519 -14.13 23.82 -0.35
N PRO A 520 -14.38 25.02 -0.90
CA PRO A 520 -14.47 25.20 -2.34
C PRO A 520 -13.16 24.77 -3.01
N GLU A 521 -13.27 24.24 -4.23
CA GLU A 521 -12.10 24.00 -5.09
C GLU A 521 -11.25 25.28 -5.15
N ALA A 522 -9.95 25.18 -4.77
CA ALA A 522 -8.98 26.26 -4.83
C ALA A 522 -8.33 26.37 -6.22
#